data_1824da6df6432debbc9876bcfe0e52fd
#
_entry.id   1824da6df6432debbc9876bcfe0e52fd
#
_cell.length_a   1.000
_cell.length_b   1.000
_cell.length_c   1.000
_cell.angle_alpha   90.00
_cell.angle_beta   90.00
_cell.angle_gamma   90.00
#
_symmetry.space_group_name_H-M   'P 1'
#
loop_
_entity.id
_entity.type
_entity.pdbx_description
1 polymer ?
#
loop_
_entity_poly.entity_id
_entity_poly.type
_entity_poly.pdbx_seq_one_letter_code
_entity_poly.pdbx_strand_id
1 'polypeptide(L)'
;MRMRPPVSRSCFSWERVGVWFLPLLAFLLTLAPPRAAAWPVDLSMPLETGKERFHKLSVVDWVEVEDPSIATAEVLSGSNELLLTGVKPGRTLLLLYAEGKFAVWRLVVGAPGRPPEPEPSAEPLAAARKACPGLKTTEGSERSLTAFVKSSRCREALLALLKTDAYLARELDLTIELPILQEQLTALTTALKGSGLTVRYRGAGVVLDGSATPEGHRRALWELFRQSVGRVPLEDRVTVQRPAPPDAGPPGDSER
;
A
#
# COMPACT_ATOMS: atom_id res chain seq x y z
N MET A 1 92.09 3.75 5.36
CA MET A 1 91.33 5.02 5.42
C MET A 1 90.16 4.92 4.48
N ARG A 2 88.92 4.71 5.00
CA ARG A 2 87.67 4.82 4.23
C ARG A 2 86.64 5.48 5.15
N MET A 3 86.31 6.70 4.82
CA MET A 3 85.28 7.51 5.47
C MET A 3 83.88 7.01 5.05
N ARG A 4 82.95 6.81 5.99
CA ARG A 4 81.54 6.58 5.76
C ARG A 4 80.81 7.90 5.87
N PRO A 5 79.84 8.22 5.02
CA PRO A 5 78.96 9.38 5.16
C PRO A 5 77.83 9.14 6.17
N PRO A 6 77.26 10.19 6.77
CA PRO A 6 76.21 10.07 7.77
C PRO A 6 74.84 9.80 7.16
N VAL A 7 74.05 8.92 7.80
CA VAL A 7 72.68 8.59 7.48
C VAL A 7 71.79 9.69 8.05
N SER A 8 71.14 10.42 7.16
CA SER A 8 70.07 11.36 7.47
C SER A 8 68.80 10.58 7.81
N ARG A 9 68.31 10.66 9.05
CA ARG A 9 67.01 10.19 9.48
C ARG A 9 65.97 11.29 9.16
N SER A 10 65.19 11.13 8.10
CA SER A 10 63.97 11.90 7.88
C SER A 10 62.84 11.28 8.71
N CYS A 11 62.45 11.97 9.77
CA CYS A 11 61.20 11.71 10.48
C CYS A 11 60.02 12.09 9.57
N PHE A 12 59.37 11.07 9.00
CA PHE A 12 58.10 11.26 8.29
C PHE A 12 56.99 11.20 9.31
N SER A 13 56.44 12.35 9.66
CA SER A 13 55.30 12.50 10.55
C SER A 13 54.02 11.98 9.86
N TRP A 14 53.50 10.87 10.33
CA TRP A 14 52.24 10.23 9.89
C TRP A 14 51.06 10.70 10.75
N GLU A 15 50.92 11.96 10.95
CA GLU A 15 49.74 12.51 11.61
C GLU A 15 49.05 13.51 10.68
N ARG A 16 48.09 13.05 9.90
CA ARG A 16 46.95 13.84 9.41
C ARG A 16 46.15 13.21 8.24
N VAL A 17 46.04 11.90 8.13
CA VAL A 17 45.22 11.28 7.06
C VAL A 17 43.96 10.53 7.59
N GLY A 18 43.73 10.56 8.92
CA GLY A 18 42.69 9.69 9.54
C GLY A 18 41.29 10.25 9.73
N VAL A 19 40.99 11.52 9.41
CA VAL A 19 39.73 12.14 9.88
C VAL A 19 38.70 12.39 8.79
N TRP A 20 39.03 12.25 7.52
CA TRP A 20 38.10 12.58 6.41
C TRP A 20 37.34 11.39 5.82
N PHE A 21 37.64 10.14 6.19
CA PHE A 21 36.94 8.96 5.67
C PHE A 21 35.72 8.52 6.47
N LEU A 22 35.54 8.97 7.70
CA LEU A 22 34.39 8.61 8.54
C LEU A 22 33.06 9.17 8.09
N PRO A 23 32.93 10.41 7.57
CA PRO A 23 31.64 10.91 7.13
C PRO A 23 31.15 10.29 5.81
N LEU A 24 32.04 9.78 4.96
CA LEU A 24 31.67 9.15 3.70
C LEU A 24 31.09 7.73 3.89
N LEU A 25 31.53 7.01 4.90
CA LEU A 25 31.00 5.69 5.25
C LEU A 25 29.63 5.78 5.92
N ALA A 26 29.36 6.85 6.68
CA ALA A 26 28.07 7.09 7.30
C ALA A 26 26.98 7.45 6.27
N PHE A 27 27.36 8.06 5.13
CA PHE A 27 26.42 8.44 4.07
C PHE A 27 26.00 7.24 3.20
N LEU A 28 26.82 6.20 3.11
CA LEU A 28 26.53 4.97 2.36
C LEU A 28 25.55 4.02 3.10
N LEU A 29 25.40 4.17 4.42
CA LEU A 29 24.50 3.33 5.23
C LEU A 29 23.03 3.79 5.19
N THR A 30 22.72 4.95 4.62
CA THR A 30 21.37 5.52 4.59
C THR A 30 20.60 5.20 3.31
N LEU A 31 21.16 4.47 2.35
CA LEU A 31 20.53 4.06 1.09
C LEU A 31 19.95 2.63 1.14
N ALA A 32 19.62 2.11 2.31
CA ALA A 32 18.80 0.90 2.38
C ALA A 32 17.45 1.19 1.69
N PRO A 33 17.05 0.39 0.68
CA PRO A 33 15.77 0.59 0.03
C PRO A 33 14.66 0.55 1.08
N PRO A 34 13.63 1.39 0.95
CA PRO A 34 12.54 1.41 1.90
C PRO A 34 11.89 0.01 1.94
N ARG A 35 11.77 -0.56 3.11
CA ARG A 35 10.99 -1.78 3.33
C ARG A 35 9.53 -1.40 3.25
N ALA A 36 8.84 -1.87 2.23
CA ALA A 36 7.39 -1.72 2.12
C ALA A 36 6.72 -2.92 2.79
N ALA A 37 5.88 -2.65 3.77
CA ALA A 37 4.98 -3.65 4.33
C ALA A 37 3.82 -3.90 3.35
N ALA A 38 3.42 -5.14 3.13
CA ALA A 38 2.34 -5.48 2.19
C ALA A 38 0.97 -5.01 2.68
N TRP A 39 0.00 -4.90 1.75
CA TRP A 39 -1.41 -4.75 2.10
C TRP A 39 -2.00 -6.15 2.36
N PRO A 40 -2.00 -6.67 3.57
CA PRO A 40 -2.74 -7.89 3.85
C PRO A 40 -4.22 -7.57 3.77
N VAL A 41 -5.01 -8.56 3.35
CA VAL A 41 -6.44 -8.52 3.58
C VAL A 41 -6.66 -8.71 5.08
N ASP A 42 -7.28 -7.71 5.72
CA ASP A 42 -7.47 -7.72 7.17
C ASP A 42 -8.57 -8.69 7.59
N LEU A 43 -9.58 -8.88 6.72
CA LEU A 43 -10.73 -9.75 6.98
C LEU A 43 -11.21 -10.41 5.69
N SER A 44 -11.55 -11.70 5.75
CA SER A 44 -12.28 -12.40 4.69
C SER A 44 -13.71 -12.66 5.14
N MET A 45 -14.69 -12.19 4.36
CA MET A 45 -16.10 -12.26 4.70
C MET A 45 -16.87 -13.06 3.65
N PRO A 46 -17.44 -14.21 4.04
CA PRO A 46 -18.32 -14.96 3.15
C PRO A 46 -19.70 -14.29 3.08
N LEU A 47 -20.21 -14.21 1.87
CA LEU A 47 -21.57 -13.74 1.54
C LEU A 47 -22.26 -14.80 0.69
N GLU A 48 -23.59 -14.82 0.70
CA GLU A 48 -24.40 -15.59 -0.23
C GLU A 48 -25.02 -14.67 -1.27
N THR A 49 -25.14 -15.15 -2.49
CA THR A 49 -25.82 -14.41 -3.56
C THR A 49 -27.26 -14.09 -3.18
N GLY A 50 -27.66 -12.83 -3.33
CA GLY A 50 -29.00 -12.34 -2.99
C GLY A 50 -29.24 -12.19 -1.48
N LYS A 51 -28.22 -12.34 -0.64
CA LYS A 51 -28.33 -12.12 0.81
C LYS A 51 -27.61 -10.85 1.22
N GLU A 52 -28.17 -10.25 2.25
CA GLU A 52 -27.64 -9.10 2.96
C GLU A 52 -26.98 -9.51 4.26
N ARG A 53 -25.91 -8.81 4.62
CA ARG A 53 -25.21 -9.01 5.88
C ARG A 53 -24.84 -7.65 6.48
N PHE A 54 -25.22 -7.47 7.74
CA PHE A 54 -24.87 -6.27 8.50
C PHE A 54 -23.57 -6.51 9.26
N HIS A 55 -22.72 -5.50 9.28
CA HIS A 55 -21.49 -5.51 10.07
C HIS A 55 -21.35 -4.18 10.79
N LYS A 56 -21.15 -4.22 12.10
CA LYS A 56 -20.89 -3.00 12.89
C LYS A 56 -19.51 -2.45 12.54
N LEU A 57 -19.48 -1.18 12.23
CA LEU A 57 -18.25 -0.44 12.02
C LEU A 57 -17.98 0.44 13.24
N SER A 58 -16.69 0.72 13.50
CA SER A 58 -16.30 1.85 14.33
C SER A 58 -16.56 3.17 13.56
N VAL A 59 -15.61 4.01 13.34
CA VAL A 59 -15.75 5.18 12.48
C VAL A 59 -15.25 4.83 11.09
N VAL A 60 -16.00 5.18 10.03
CA VAL A 60 -15.58 5.02 8.63
C VAL A 60 -15.92 6.29 7.87
N ASP A 61 -14.93 6.85 7.17
CA ASP A 61 -15.13 8.01 6.32
C ASP A 61 -15.82 7.64 5.01
N TRP A 62 -15.43 6.48 4.43
CA TRP A 62 -16.05 5.92 3.24
C TRP A 62 -15.66 4.45 3.02
N VAL A 63 -16.43 3.78 2.17
CA VAL A 63 -16.19 2.43 1.69
C VAL A 63 -16.26 2.38 0.17
N GLU A 64 -15.51 1.46 -0.44
CA GLU A 64 -15.52 1.24 -1.90
C GLU A 64 -15.33 -0.24 -2.20
N VAL A 65 -16.15 -0.78 -3.09
CA VAL A 65 -16.04 -2.15 -3.58
C VAL A 65 -15.34 -2.17 -4.93
N GLU A 66 -14.34 -3.02 -5.11
CA GLU A 66 -13.55 -3.11 -6.35
C GLU A 66 -14.41 -3.54 -7.56
N ASP A 67 -15.28 -4.54 -7.37
CA ASP A 67 -16.22 -4.99 -8.39
C ASP A 67 -17.65 -5.02 -7.84
N PRO A 68 -18.43 -3.94 -8.05
CA PRO A 68 -19.81 -3.86 -7.59
C PRO A 68 -20.74 -4.90 -8.25
N SER A 69 -20.32 -5.55 -9.34
CA SER A 69 -21.08 -6.61 -9.96
C SER A 69 -21.05 -7.93 -9.16
N ILE A 70 -20.10 -8.07 -8.23
CA ILE A 70 -19.95 -9.24 -7.35
C ILE A 70 -20.62 -8.98 -6.00
N ALA A 71 -20.38 -7.83 -5.39
CA ALA A 71 -20.97 -7.43 -4.13
C ALA A 71 -21.13 -5.91 -4.07
N THR A 72 -22.06 -5.43 -3.26
CA THR A 72 -22.20 -4.00 -2.94
C THR A 72 -22.01 -3.77 -1.44
N ALA A 73 -21.65 -2.55 -1.09
CA ALA A 73 -21.45 -2.12 0.29
C ALA A 73 -22.03 -0.72 0.47
N GLU A 74 -22.81 -0.53 1.53
CA GLU A 74 -23.44 0.74 1.88
C GLU A 74 -23.24 1.02 3.37
N VAL A 75 -22.79 2.23 3.70
CA VAL A 75 -22.72 2.69 5.09
C VAL A 75 -24.07 3.27 5.49
N LEU A 76 -24.70 2.66 6.46
CA LEU A 76 -25.99 3.10 6.96
C LEU A 76 -25.81 4.29 7.91
N SER A 77 -26.28 5.48 7.47
CA SER A 77 -26.21 6.70 8.25
C SER A 77 -27.05 6.55 9.52
N GLY A 78 -26.42 6.69 10.68
CA GLY A 78 -27.10 6.70 11.99
C GLY A 78 -26.98 5.41 12.80
N SER A 79 -26.63 4.26 12.20
CA SER A 79 -26.39 3.00 12.95
C SER A 79 -24.93 2.59 13.07
N ASN A 80 -24.01 3.26 12.36
CA ASN A 80 -22.62 2.86 12.20
C ASN A 80 -22.51 1.40 11.75
N GLU A 81 -23.36 1.01 10.80
CA GLU A 81 -23.39 -0.32 10.23
C GLU A 81 -23.07 -0.28 8.75
N LEU A 82 -22.40 -1.31 8.28
CA LEU A 82 -22.15 -1.59 6.90
C LEU A 82 -23.12 -2.67 6.42
N LEU A 83 -23.91 -2.35 5.43
CA LEU A 83 -24.73 -3.30 4.70
C LEU A 83 -23.93 -3.86 3.54
N LEU A 84 -23.71 -5.17 3.54
CA LEU A 84 -23.05 -5.90 2.46
C LEU A 84 -24.08 -6.77 1.75
N THR A 85 -24.15 -6.67 0.41
CA THR A 85 -25.06 -7.49 -0.40
C THR A 85 -24.27 -8.30 -1.42
N GLY A 86 -24.44 -9.63 -1.41
CA GLY A 86 -23.88 -10.51 -2.43
C GLY A 86 -24.71 -10.43 -3.72
N VAL A 87 -24.10 -10.05 -4.85
CA VAL A 87 -24.80 -9.87 -6.14
C VAL A 87 -24.69 -11.11 -7.02
N LYS A 88 -23.46 -11.59 -7.25
CA LYS A 88 -23.20 -12.82 -8.00
C LYS A 88 -22.00 -13.58 -7.42
N PRO A 89 -21.91 -14.91 -7.64
CA PRO A 89 -20.74 -15.67 -7.18
C PRO A 89 -19.43 -15.08 -7.71
N GLY A 90 -18.46 -14.96 -6.83
CA GLY A 90 -17.14 -14.39 -7.15
C GLY A 90 -16.41 -13.86 -5.93
N ARG A 91 -15.30 -13.18 -6.18
CA ARG A 91 -14.48 -12.54 -5.16
C ARG A 91 -14.20 -11.09 -5.54
N THR A 92 -14.30 -10.21 -4.57
CA THR A 92 -13.97 -8.78 -4.73
C THR A 92 -13.34 -8.24 -3.46
N LEU A 93 -12.68 -7.11 -3.55
CA LEU A 93 -12.16 -6.42 -2.38
C LEU A 93 -13.11 -5.27 -1.98
N LEU A 94 -13.21 -5.06 -0.70
CA LEU A 94 -13.82 -3.89 -0.08
C LEU A 94 -12.73 -3.10 0.61
N LEU A 95 -12.56 -1.87 0.22
CA LEU A 95 -11.66 -0.92 0.85
C LEU A 95 -12.46 -0.04 1.80
N LEU A 96 -12.03 0.00 3.05
CA LEU A 96 -12.55 0.92 4.06
C LEU A 96 -11.48 1.94 4.38
N TYR A 97 -11.87 3.18 4.52
CA TYR A 97 -10.97 4.26 4.89
C TYR A 97 -11.51 5.02 6.08
N ALA A 98 -10.67 5.20 7.09
CA ALA A 98 -10.99 5.93 8.29
C ALA A 98 -9.72 6.55 8.89
N GLU A 99 -9.79 7.83 9.25
CA GLU A 99 -8.72 8.53 9.97
C GLU A 99 -7.32 8.36 9.35
N GLY A 100 -7.23 8.44 8.02
CA GLY A 100 -5.97 8.28 7.29
C GLY A 100 -5.48 6.84 7.16
N LYS A 101 -6.28 5.83 7.52
CA LYS A 101 -5.91 4.42 7.46
C LYS A 101 -6.84 3.63 6.57
N PHE A 102 -6.26 2.62 5.93
CA PHE A 102 -7.02 1.64 5.16
C PHE A 102 -7.23 0.36 5.94
N ALA A 103 -8.43 -0.23 5.77
CA ALA A 103 -8.68 -1.63 6.04
C ALA A 103 -9.18 -2.28 4.74
N VAL A 104 -8.67 -3.47 4.44
CA VAL A 104 -8.98 -4.20 3.21
C VAL A 104 -9.69 -5.50 3.58
N TRP A 105 -10.92 -5.65 3.11
CA TRP A 105 -11.67 -6.87 3.31
C TRP A 105 -11.84 -7.60 1.98
N ARG A 106 -11.79 -8.92 2.02
CA ARG A 106 -12.16 -9.77 0.90
C ARG A 106 -13.60 -10.21 1.09
N LEU A 107 -14.44 -9.88 0.11
CA LEU A 107 -15.79 -10.40 0.01
C LEU A 107 -15.79 -11.61 -0.90
N VAL A 108 -16.27 -12.75 -0.39
CA VAL A 108 -16.35 -14.01 -1.12
C VAL A 108 -17.82 -14.41 -1.23
N VAL A 109 -18.38 -14.21 -2.40
CA VAL A 109 -19.80 -14.48 -2.65
C VAL A 109 -19.96 -15.90 -3.21
N GLY A 110 -20.68 -16.74 -2.48
CA GLY A 110 -21.05 -18.10 -2.88
C GLY A 110 -22.45 -18.21 -3.44
N ALA A 111 -22.73 -19.33 -4.10
CA ALA A 111 -24.10 -19.66 -4.49
C ALA A 111 -24.97 -19.92 -3.25
N PRO A 112 -26.31 -19.72 -3.32
CA PRO A 112 -27.19 -19.99 -2.18
C PRO A 112 -27.03 -21.42 -1.64
N GLY A 113 -26.85 -21.55 -0.33
CA GLY A 113 -26.67 -22.83 0.34
C GLY A 113 -25.34 -23.56 0.09
N ARG A 114 -24.42 -22.96 -0.67
CA ARG A 114 -23.08 -23.50 -0.92
C ARG A 114 -22.02 -22.53 -0.43
N PRO A 115 -21.19 -22.91 0.56
CA PRO A 115 -20.07 -22.07 0.99
C PRO A 115 -19.16 -21.75 -0.20
N PRO A 116 -18.57 -20.56 -0.22
CA PRO A 116 -17.57 -20.23 -1.23
C PRO A 116 -16.38 -21.19 -1.15
N GLU A 117 -15.97 -21.71 -2.31
CA GLU A 117 -14.81 -22.60 -2.38
C GLU A 117 -13.52 -21.82 -2.14
N PRO A 118 -12.58 -22.33 -1.33
CA PRO A 118 -11.29 -21.68 -1.11
C PRO A 118 -10.54 -21.49 -2.43
N GLU A 119 -9.90 -20.34 -2.60
CA GLU A 119 -9.12 -20.06 -3.78
C GLU A 119 -7.80 -20.84 -3.75
N PRO A 120 -7.50 -21.66 -4.79
CA PRO A 120 -6.26 -22.41 -4.83
C PRO A 120 -5.06 -21.47 -4.93
N SER A 121 -4.06 -21.66 -4.08
CA SER A 121 -2.85 -20.84 -4.05
C SER A 121 -1.66 -21.45 -4.79
N ALA A 122 -1.78 -22.71 -5.24
CA ALA A 122 -0.66 -23.44 -5.84
C ALA A 122 -0.13 -22.80 -7.13
N GLU A 123 -1.02 -22.40 -8.03
CA GLU A 123 -0.65 -21.74 -9.29
C GLU A 123 -0.08 -20.33 -9.07
N PRO A 124 -0.72 -19.42 -8.30
CA PRO A 124 -0.15 -18.14 -7.96
C PRO A 124 1.20 -18.23 -7.23
N LEU A 125 1.38 -19.22 -6.35
CA LEU A 125 2.66 -19.44 -5.68
C LEU A 125 3.76 -19.89 -6.66
N ALA A 126 3.45 -20.79 -7.57
CA ALA A 126 4.39 -21.22 -8.61
C ALA A 126 4.78 -20.04 -9.54
N ALA A 127 3.80 -19.23 -9.93
CA ALA A 127 4.05 -18.03 -10.73
C ALA A 127 4.92 -17.01 -9.99
N ALA A 128 4.64 -16.78 -8.71
CA ALA A 128 5.42 -15.87 -7.86
C ALA A 128 6.86 -16.38 -7.67
N ARG A 129 7.07 -17.67 -7.42
CA ARG A 129 8.42 -18.29 -7.33
C ARG A 129 9.21 -18.14 -8.63
N LYS A 130 8.54 -18.28 -9.77
CA LYS A 130 9.16 -18.08 -11.09
C LYS A 130 9.50 -16.62 -11.38
N ALA A 131 8.66 -15.70 -10.96
CA ALA A 131 8.82 -14.27 -11.25
C ALA A 131 9.73 -13.56 -10.23
N CYS A 132 9.79 -14.04 -8.99
CA CYS A 132 10.54 -13.44 -7.87
C CYS A 132 11.65 -14.40 -7.40
N PRO A 133 12.84 -14.35 -7.97
CA PRO A 133 13.98 -15.14 -7.48
C PRO A 133 14.26 -14.80 -6.02
N GLY A 134 14.35 -15.83 -5.17
CA GLY A 134 14.57 -15.64 -3.73
C GLY A 134 13.30 -15.46 -2.89
N LEU A 135 12.11 -15.64 -3.47
CA LEU A 135 10.88 -15.74 -2.71
C LEU A 135 10.99 -16.88 -1.69
N LYS A 136 10.83 -16.56 -0.42
CA LYS A 136 10.80 -17.51 0.69
C LYS A 136 9.44 -17.47 1.37
N THR A 137 8.91 -18.62 1.70
CA THR A 137 7.68 -18.77 2.48
C THR A 137 7.99 -19.67 3.66
N THR A 138 7.64 -19.24 4.88
CA THR A 138 7.67 -20.11 6.06
C THR A 138 6.28 -20.64 6.30
N GLU A 139 6.19 -21.93 6.61
CA GLU A 139 4.96 -22.59 7.03
C GLU A 139 5.05 -22.91 8.53
N GLY A 140 3.97 -22.70 9.26
CA GLY A 140 3.93 -22.89 10.71
C GLY A 140 2.95 -21.93 11.39
N SER A 141 3.10 -21.75 12.69
CA SER A 141 2.31 -20.81 13.49
C SER A 141 2.56 -19.34 13.08
N GLU A 142 3.77 -19.04 12.65
CA GLU A 142 4.17 -17.74 12.08
C GLU A 142 4.39 -17.91 10.58
N ARG A 143 3.37 -17.55 9.81
CA ARG A 143 3.45 -17.61 8.35
C ARG A 143 4.03 -16.33 7.83
N SER A 144 5.26 -16.34 7.34
CA SER A 144 5.89 -15.17 6.73
C SER A 144 6.20 -15.41 5.25
N LEU A 145 6.23 -14.32 4.51
CA LEU A 145 6.65 -14.28 3.12
C LEU A 145 7.71 -13.20 2.97
N THR A 146 8.90 -13.59 2.51
CA THR A 146 10.00 -12.66 2.23
C THR A 146 10.27 -12.64 0.74
N ALA A 147 10.34 -11.47 0.11
CA ALA A 147 10.66 -11.34 -1.30
C ALA A 147 11.45 -10.06 -1.62
N PHE A 148 12.31 -10.18 -2.66
CA PHE A 148 12.96 -9.05 -3.31
C PHE A 148 12.22 -8.73 -4.62
N VAL A 149 11.58 -7.57 -4.68
CA VAL A 149 10.84 -7.11 -5.85
C VAL A 149 11.76 -6.32 -6.76
N LYS A 150 12.29 -7.00 -7.79
CA LYS A 150 13.26 -6.45 -8.75
C LYS A 150 12.66 -6.13 -10.11
N SER A 151 11.41 -6.52 -10.34
CA SER A 151 10.74 -6.31 -11.62
C SER A 151 9.24 -6.16 -11.44
N SER A 152 8.58 -5.46 -12.36
CA SER A 152 7.13 -5.31 -12.42
C SER A 152 6.43 -6.67 -12.51
N ARG A 153 7.02 -7.65 -13.21
CA ARG A 153 6.50 -9.02 -13.28
C ARG A 153 6.50 -9.72 -11.91
N CYS A 154 7.56 -9.54 -11.11
CA CYS A 154 7.60 -10.07 -9.74
C CYS A 154 6.52 -9.40 -8.89
N ARG A 155 6.39 -8.08 -8.99
CA ARG A 155 5.35 -7.32 -8.30
C ARG A 155 3.95 -7.83 -8.62
N GLU A 156 3.60 -7.98 -9.89
CA GLU A 156 2.30 -8.47 -10.34
C GLU A 156 2.00 -9.89 -9.84
N ALA A 157 2.99 -10.78 -9.91
CA ALA A 157 2.85 -12.15 -9.42
C ALA A 157 2.66 -12.20 -7.89
N LEU A 158 3.33 -11.32 -7.13
CA LEU A 158 3.11 -11.18 -5.69
C LEU A 158 1.71 -10.63 -5.38
N LEU A 159 1.23 -9.63 -6.13
CA LEU A 159 -0.13 -9.12 -5.97
C LEU A 159 -1.17 -10.22 -6.17
N ALA A 160 -1.01 -11.05 -7.21
CA ALA A 160 -1.90 -12.18 -7.46
C ALA A 160 -1.84 -13.21 -6.31
N LEU A 161 -0.64 -13.52 -5.80
CA LEU A 161 -0.46 -14.44 -4.69
C LEU A 161 -1.10 -13.93 -3.39
N LEU A 162 -0.91 -12.65 -3.07
CA LEU A 162 -1.42 -12.02 -1.85
C LEU A 162 -2.95 -11.89 -1.85
N LYS A 163 -3.59 -12.02 -3.00
CA LYS A 163 -5.05 -12.09 -3.13
C LYS A 163 -5.62 -13.48 -2.78
N THR A 164 -4.80 -14.51 -2.65
CA THR A 164 -5.29 -15.87 -2.34
C THR A 164 -5.54 -16.06 -0.84
N ASP A 165 -6.48 -16.93 -0.49
CA ASP A 165 -6.85 -17.18 0.90
C ASP A 165 -5.69 -17.72 1.75
N ALA A 166 -4.79 -18.48 1.14
CA ALA A 166 -3.63 -19.05 1.82
C ALA A 166 -2.61 -18.01 2.29
N TYR A 167 -2.62 -16.81 1.69
CA TYR A 167 -1.68 -15.72 2.00
C TYR A 167 -2.34 -14.50 2.63
N LEU A 168 -3.61 -14.64 3.01
CA LEU A 168 -4.29 -13.64 3.84
C LEU A 168 -3.62 -13.52 5.21
N ALA A 169 -3.51 -12.30 5.69
CA ALA A 169 -3.00 -11.99 7.05
C ALA A 169 -1.62 -12.59 7.37
N ARG A 170 -0.77 -12.84 6.37
CA ARG A 170 0.62 -13.27 6.59
C ARG A 170 1.51 -12.07 6.86
N GLU A 171 2.52 -12.29 7.68
CA GLU A 171 3.60 -11.33 7.83
C GLU A 171 4.44 -11.28 6.54
N LEU A 172 4.67 -10.08 6.04
CA LEU A 172 5.33 -9.83 4.76
C LEU A 172 6.56 -8.95 4.95
N ASP A 173 7.72 -9.49 4.57
CA ASP A 173 8.97 -8.75 4.48
C ASP A 173 9.34 -8.57 3.02
N LEU A 174 8.99 -7.41 2.46
CA LEU A 174 9.25 -7.08 1.07
C LEU A 174 10.31 -6.01 0.96
N THR A 175 11.35 -6.29 0.20
CA THR A 175 12.33 -5.30 -0.23
C THR A 175 12.06 -4.98 -1.70
N ILE A 176 11.73 -3.72 -1.99
CA ILE A 176 11.40 -3.26 -3.34
C ILE A 176 12.55 -2.41 -3.87
N GLU A 177 13.05 -2.71 -5.06
CA GLU A 177 14.09 -1.92 -5.68
C GLU A 177 13.58 -0.53 -6.12
N LEU A 178 14.46 0.46 -6.03
CA LEU A 178 14.14 1.85 -6.35
C LEU A 178 13.51 2.05 -7.74
N PRO A 179 13.96 1.39 -8.83
CA PRO A 179 13.31 1.52 -10.14
C PRO A 179 11.83 1.15 -10.11
N ILE A 180 11.46 0.09 -9.37
CA ILE A 180 10.07 -0.35 -9.25
C ILE A 180 9.22 0.67 -8.48
N LEU A 181 9.78 1.28 -7.43
CA LEU A 181 9.12 2.38 -6.72
C LEU A 181 8.93 3.60 -7.64
N GLN A 182 9.91 3.91 -8.49
CA GLN A 182 9.80 4.99 -9.47
C GLN A 182 8.74 4.72 -10.53
N GLU A 183 8.64 3.48 -11.03
CA GLU A 183 7.56 3.07 -11.93
C GLU A 183 6.19 3.24 -11.27
N GLN A 184 6.04 2.82 -10.01
CA GLN A 184 4.81 3.00 -9.25
C GLN A 184 4.45 4.48 -9.08
N LEU A 185 5.43 5.31 -8.71
CA LEU A 185 5.22 6.75 -8.56
C LEU A 185 4.80 7.40 -9.88
N THR A 186 5.41 6.99 -10.98
CA THR A 186 5.06 7.47 -12.33
C THR A 186 3.64 7.08 -12.70
N ALA A 187 3.25 5.82 -12.43
CA ALA A 187 1.90 5.33 -12.69
C ALA A 187 0.86 6.10 -11.84
N LEU A 188 1.12 6.30 -10.56
CA LEU A 188 0.27 7.09 -9.67
C LEU A 188 0.16 8.55 -10.13
N THR A 189 1.28 9.20 -10.44
CA THR A 189 1.29 10.58 -10.93
C THR A 189 0.48 10.71 -12.23
N THR A 190 0.56 9.71 -13.10
CA THR A 190 -0.20 9.68 -14.36
C THR A 190 -1.69 9.50 -14.09
N ALA A 191 -2.07 8.58 -13.19
CA ALA A 191 -3.46 8.33 -12.82
C ALA A 191 -4.12 9.54 -12.14
N LEU A 192 -3.33 10.32 -11.39
CA LEU A 192 -3.79 11.52 -10.68
C LEU A 192 -3.71 12.80 -11.52
N LYS A 193 -3.28 12.71 -12.77
CA LYS A 193 -3.17 13.89 -13.63
C LYS A 193 -4.52 14.60 -13.80
N GLY A 194 -4.54 15.89 -13.50
CA GLY A 194 -5.77 16.71 -13.59
C GLY A 194 -6.69 16.64 -12.37
N SER A 195 -6.36 15.84 -11.34
CA SER A 195 -7.16 15.75 -10.12
C SER A 195 -6.90 16.86 -9.09
N GLY A 196 -5.87 17.69 -9.30
CA GLY A 196 -5.41 18.67 -8.32
C GLY A 196 -4.57 18.07 -7.19
N LEU A 197 -4.27 16.75 -7.29
CA LEU A 197 -3.49 16.02 -6.31
C LEU A 197 -2.08 15.73 -6.81
N THR A 198 -1.16 15.68 -5.87
CA THR A 198 0.24 15.30 -6.09
C THR A 198 0.62 14.17 -5.15
N VAL A 199 1.47 13.28 -5.63
CA VAL A 199 1.96 12.12 -4.87
C VAL A 199 3.48 12.10 -4.89
N ARG A 200 4.09 11.79 -3.75
CA ARG A 200 5.54 11.65 -3.62
C ARG A 200 5.91 10.64 -2.54
N TYR A 201 7.06 10.02 -2.67
CA TYR A 201 7.62 9.20 -1.60
C TYR A 201 8.30 10.07 -0.52
N ARG A 202 8.13 9.66 0.73
CA ARG A 202 8.85 10.19 1.89
C ARG A 202 9.34 9.01 2.73
N GLY A 203 10.62 8.68 2.59
CA GLY A 203 11.14 7.44 3.16
C GLY A 203 10.43 6.22 2.59
N ALA A 204 9.90 5.36 3.46
CA ALA A 204 9.12 4.18 3.07
C ALA A 204 7.63 4.48 2.83
N GLY A 205 7.18 5.71 3.07
CA GLY A 205 5.78 6.10 2.95
C GLY A 205 5.49 6.93 1.72
N VAL A 206 4.22 7.13 1.47
CA VAL A 206 3.68 8.01 0.42
C VAL A 206 2.99 9.20 1.06
N VAL A 207 3.24 10.37 0.51
CA VAL A 207 2.53 11.61 0.86
C VAL A 207 1.62 11.96 -0.30
N LEU A 208 0.34 12.13 -0.01
CA LEU A 208 -0.67 12.63 -0.93
C LEU A 208 -1.03 14.05 -0.51
N ASP A 209 -0.77 15.03 -1.38
CA ASP A 209 -1.00 16.45 -1.12
C ASP A 209 -1.95 17.05 -2.18
N GLY A 210 -2.64 18.11 -1.82
CA GLY A 210 -3.43 18.93 -2.76
C GLY A 210 -4.85 19.17 -2.31
N SER A 211 -5.73 19.48 -3.26
CA SER A 211 -7.14 19.73 -3.01
C SER A 211 -7.99 19.00 -4.03
N ALA A 212 -9.01 18.28 -3.58
CA ALA A 212 -9.88 17.48 -4.44
C ALA A 212 -11.32 17.42 -3.91
N THR A 213 -12.25 17.03 -4.80
CA THR A 213 -13.59 16.61 -4.38
C THR A 213 -13.53 15.30 -3.58
N PRO A 214 -14.57 14.94 -2.80
CA PRO A 214 -14.63 13.65 -2.11
C PRO A 214 -14.41 12.46 -3.04
N GLU A 215 -14.99 12.47 -4.24
CA GLU A 215 -14.82 11.43 -5.25
C GLU A 215 -13.38 11.40 -5.79
N GLY A 216 -12.80 12.57 -6.06
CA GLY A 216 -11.41 12.68 -6.52
C GLY A 216 -10.42 12.15 -5.49
N HIS A 217 -10.64 12.47 -4.22
CA HIS A 217 -9.85 11.95 -3.11
C HIS A 217 -9.96 10.42 -2.98
N ARG A 218 -11.19 9.86 -2.96
CA ARG A 218 -11.42 8.40 -2.95
C ARG A 218 -10.72 7.71 -4.11
N ARG A 219 -10.88 8.24 -5.33
CA ARG A 219 -10.22 7.67 -6.51
C ARG A 219 -8.70 7.66 -6.37
N ALA A 220 -8.11 8.72 -5.85
CA ALA A 220 -6.67 8.78 -5.61
C ALA A 220 -6.18 7.73 -4.61
N LEU A 221 -6.91 7.56 -3.52
CA LEU A 221 -6.60 6.55 -2.51
C LEU A 221 -6.76 5.13 -3.05
N TRP A 222 -7.77 4.90 -3.92
CA TRP A 222 -7.97 3.63 -4.60
C TRP A 222 -6.85 3.30 -5.57
N GLU A 223 -6.38 4.27 -6.36
CA GLU A 223 -5.23 4.08 -7.24
C GLU A 223 -3.94 3.84 -6.46
N LEU A 224 -3.74 4.54 -5.34
CA LEU A 224 -2.63 4.28 -4.44
C LEU A 224 -2.65 2.82 -3.93
N PHE A 225 -3.80 2.35 -3.49
CA PHE A 225 -3.98 0.97 -3.05
C PHE A 225 -3.64 -0.04 -4.17
N ARG A 226 -4.17 0.17 -5.38
CA ARG A 226 -3.95 -0.72 -6.54
C ARG A 226 -2.49 -0.79 -6.98
N GLN A 227 -1.79 0.33 -6.91
CA GLN A 227 -0.39 0.43 -7.33
C GLN A 227 0.59 -0.03 -6.26
N SER A 228 0.19 -0.08 -5.01
CA SER A 228 1.07 -0.46 -3.90
C SER A 228 1.14 -1.98 -3.75
N VAL A 229 2.36 -2.49 -3.60
CA VAL A 229 2.58 -3.84 -3.09
C VAL A 229 2.85 -3.69 -1.60
N GLY A 230 1.82 -3.96 -0.82
CA GLY A 230 1.98 -3.87 0.59
C GLY A 230 1.40 -2.64 1.25
N ARG A 231 1.37 -2.65 2.58
CA ARG A 231 0.98 -1.49 3.37
C ARG A 231 2.08 -0.43 3.28
N VAL A 232 1.86 0.53 2.43
CA VAL A 232 2.70 1.72 2.38
C VAL A 232 2.13 2.71 3.39
N PRO A 233 2.91 3.19 4.37
CA PRO A 233 2.47 4.26 5.25
C PRO A 233 2.00 5.45 4.41
N LEU A 234 0.75 5.86 4.62
CA LEU A 234 0.15 6.99 3.91
C LEU A 234 0.09 8.20 4.84
N GLU A 235 0.66 9.31 4.39
CA GLU A 235 0.44 10.63 4.96
C GLU A 235 -0.51 11.40 4.04
N ASP A 236 -1.80 11.38 4.39
CA ASP A 236 -2.84 12.07 3.64
C ASP A 236 -2.95 13.52 4.12
N ARG A 237 -2.63 14.45 3.23
CA ARG A 237 -2.66 15.91 3.44
C ARG A 237 -3.66 16.60 2.52
N VAL A 238 -4.58 15.82 1.93
CA VAL A 238 -5.54 16.34 0.98
C VAL A 238 -6.58 17.20 1.68
N THR A 239 -6.80 18.41 1.15
CA THR A 239 -7.94 19.23 1.52
C THR A 239 -9.14 18.81 0.69
N VAL A 240 -10.10 18.10 1.32
CA VAL A 240 -11.32 17.66 0.65
C VAL A 240 -12.31 18.84 0.59
N GLN A 241 -12.61 19.29 -0.64
CA GLN A 241 -13.58 20.35 -0.89
C GLN A 241 -14.99 19.78 -0.77
N ARG A 242 -15.71 20.13 0.26
CA ARG A 242 -17.14 19.81 0.36
C ARG A 242 -17.92 20.71 -0.61
N PRO A 243 -18.85 20.15 -1.41
CA PRO A 243 -19.79 20.96 -2.18
C PRO A 243 -20.50 21.94 -1.22
N ALA A 244 -20.66 23.18 -1.64
CA ALA A 244 -21.49 24.11 -0.89
C ALA A 244 -22.92 23.51 -0.78
N PRO A 245 -23.58 23.61 0.41
CA PRO A 245 -24.95 23.18 0.52
C PRO A 245 -25.81 23.90 -0.52
N PRO A 246 -26.72 23.18 -1.21
CA PRO A 246 -27.50 23.75 -2.32
C PRO A 246 -28.42 24.92 -1.92
N ASP A 247 -28.61 25.20 -0.64
CA ASP A 247 -29.54 26.18 -0.08
C ASP A 247 -28.90 27.39 0.63
N ALA A 248 -27.63 27.69 0.38
CA ALA A 248 -27.15 29.00 0.75
C ALA A 248 -27.74 30.03 -0.22
N GLY A 249 -29.01 30.36 -0.03
CA GLY A 249 -29.63 31.49 -0.70
C GLY A 249 -28.79 32.76 -0.49
N PRO A 250 -28.87 33.75 -1.38
CA PRO A 250 -28.08 34.97 -1.24
C PRO A 250 -28.32 35.55 0.14
N PRO A 251 -27.28 36.12 0.80
CA PRO A 251 -27.44 36.76 2.10
C PRO A 251 -28.54 37.79 1.93
N GLY A 252 -29.68 37.52 2.58
CA GLY A 252 -30.79 38.44 2.53
C GLY A 252 -30.30 39.80 3.04
N ASP A 253 -30.40 40.80 2.19
CA ASP A 253 -30.23 42.19 2.55
C ASP A 253 -31.18 42.47 3.71
N SER A 254 -30.63 42.40 4.94
CA SER A 254 -31.29 42.91 6.12
C SER A 254 -31.25 44.41 6.01
N GLU A 255 -32.14 44.95 5.18
CA GLU A 255 -32.43 46.36 5.20
C GLU A 255 -33.23 46.71 6.47
N ARG A 256 -32.53 47.49 7.29
CA ARG A 256 -33.03 48.59 8.18
C ARG A 256 -34.22 48.33 9.10
#